data_a19f79e0cb371bb3542ece41d5cb0015
#
_entry.id   a19f79e0cb371bb3542ece41d5cb0015
#
_cell.length_a   1.000
_cell.length_b   1.000
_cell.length_c   1.000
_cell.angle_alpha   90.00
_cell.angle_beta   90.00
_cell.angle_gamma   90.00
#
_symmetry.space_group_name_H-M   'P 1'
#
loop_
_entity.id
_entity.type
_entity.pdbx_description
1 polymer ?
#
loop_
_entity_poly.entity_id
_entity_poly.type
_entity_poly.pdbx_seq_one_letter_code
_entity_poly.pdbx_strand_id
1 'polypeptide(L)'
;MKIFMNDSKNTVFKSIKVNPIAGAIGAEIQNVNLSSKLNHEILDEIYKAFLSFNVIFFREQKFEPKSQKKFAEKFGKPIIYPFVKGLEQFPEITPILKKETDKNNFGGIWHSDTTYQEKPPMGTMLYAIEVPEFGGDTEFSNQYLAYEALS
;
A
#
# COMPACT_ATOMS: atom_id res chain seq x y z
N MET A 1 15.18 -7.83 -21.66
CA MET A 1 15.74 -7.42 -20.36
C MET A 1 14.81 -7.87 -19.25
N LYS A 2 15.16 -8.90 -18.45
CA LYS A 2 14.30 -9.55 -17.45
C LYS A 2 14.70 -9.14 -16.01
N ILE A 3 14.78 -7.85 -15.72
CA ILE A 3 15.49 -7.41 -14.52
C ILE A 3 14.62 -7.36 -13.25
N PHE A 4 13.32 -7.11 -13.34
CA PHE A 4 12.52 -6.85 -12.14
C PHE A 4 11.63 -7.99 -11.64
N MET A 5 11.38 -9.02 -12.42
CA MET A 5 10.60 -10.19 -11.97
C MET A 5 11.44 -11.39 -11.47
N ASN A 6 12.75 -11.37 -11.64
CA ASN A 6 13.57 -12.54 -11.35
C ASN A 6 14.06 -12.60 -9.89
N ASP A 7 14.21 -11.47 -9.22
CA ASP A 7 14.68 -11.45 -7.82
C ASP A 7 13.59 -11.80 -6.81
N SER A 8 12.33 -11.49 -7.11
CA SER A 8 11.21 -11.79 -6.22
C SER A 8 10.96 -13.30 -6.04
N LYS A 9 11.27 -14.11 -7.06
CA LYS A 9 11.10 -15.57 -7.00
C LYS A 9 12.18 -16.26 -6.13
N ASN A 10 13.29 -15.61 -5.89
CA ASN A 10 14.40 -16.15 -5.10
C ASN A 10 14.49 -15.55 -3.69
N THR A 11 13.65 -14.57 -3.35
CA THR A 11 13.64 -13.99 -2.01
C THR A 11 12.99 -14.96 -1.03
N VAL A 12 13.78 -15.45 -0.08
CA VAL A 12 13.30 -16.32 0.99
C VAL A 12 12.85 -15.45 2.17
N PHE A 13 11.56 -15.47 2.46
CA PHE A 13 10.97 -14.84 3.65
C PHE A 13 10.88 -15.88 4.77
N LYS A 14 11.43 -15.56 5.94
CA LYS A 14 11.51 -16.48 7.08
C LYS A 14 10.53 -16.13 8.19
N SER A 15 10.29 -14.83 8.38
CA SER A 15 9.49 -14.30 9.49
C SER A 15 8.06 -13.97 9.08
N ILE A 16 7.81 -13.80 7.78
CA ILE A 16 6.48 -13.54 7.21
C ILE A 16 6.16 -14.57 6.13
N LYS A 17 4.87 -14.75 5.84
CA LYS A 17 4.45 -15.54 4.70
C LYS A 17 3.97 -14.61 3.59
N VAL A 18 4.56 -14.72 2.42
CA VAL A 18 4.25 -13.91 1.24
C VAL A 18 3.55 -14.78 0.20
N ASN A 19 2.34 -14.41 -0.18
CA ASN A 19 1.53 -15.09 -1.19
C ASN A 19 1.28 -14.14 -2.36
N PRO A 20 1.98 -14.28 -3.50
CA PRO A 20 1.67 -13.51 -4.70
C PRO A 20 0.23 -13.78 -5.16
N ILE A 21 -0.50 -12.73 -5.54
CA ILE A 21 -1.90 -12.85 -6.01
C ILE A 21 -2.04 -12.76 -7.51
N ALA A 22 -1.07 -12.15 -8.18
CA ALA A 22 -1.03 -12.03 -9.63
C ALA A 22 0.41 -12.11 -10.14
N GLY A 23 0.56 -12.40 -11.43
CA GLY A 23 1.88 -12.51 -12.06
C GLY A 23 2.59 -11.16 -12.23
N ALA A 24 1.84 -10.07 -12.29
CA ALA A 24 2.36 -8.75 -12.60
C ALA A 24 2.60 -7.87 -11.36
N ILE A 25 1.77 -7.97 -10.34
CA ILE A 25 1.76 -7.06 -9.18
C ILE A 25 0.93 -7.66 -8.06
N GLY A 26 1.33 -7.39 -6.83
CA GLY A 26 0.53 -7.68 -5.65
C GLY A 26 0.88 -8.97 -4.92
N ALA A 27 1.01 -8.87 -3.58
CA ALA A 27 1.15 -10.02 -2.70
C ALA A 27 0.40 -9.81 -1.38
N GLU A 28 -0.19 -10.88 -0.88
CA GLU A 28 -0.73 -10.94 0.48
C GLU A 28 0.37 -11.30 1.47
N ILE A 29 0.47 -10.53 2.54
CA ILE A 29 1.39 -10.80 3.64
C ILE A 29 0.59 -11.37 4.81
N GLN A 30 0.98 -12.55 5.25
CA GLN A 30 0.36 -13.27 6.36
C GLN A 30 1.32 -13.46 7.53
N ASN A 31 0.80 -13.88 8.68
CA ASN A 31 1.54 -14.13 9.93
C ASN A 31 2.13 -12.86 10.55
N VAL A 32 1.50 -11.70 10.33
CA VAL A 32 1.92 -10.41 10.88
C VAL A 32 0.72 -9.69 11.49
N ASN A 33 0.91 -9.16 12.69
CA ASN A 33 0.00 -8.18 13.29
C ASN A 33 0.68 -6.81 13.31
N LEU A 34 0.24 -5.91 12.46
CA LEU A 34 0.83 -4.59 12.27
C LEU A 34 0.61 -3.64 13.46
N SER A 35 -0.35 -3.93 14.33
CA SER A 35 -0.59 -3.17 15.56
C SER A 35 0.37 -3.55 16.70
N SER A 36 1.09 -4.65 16.57
CA SER A 36 2.07 -5.12 17.54
C SER A 36 3.44 -4.45 17.35
N LYS A 37 4.34 -4.65 18.31
CA LYS A 37 5.73 -4.26 18.15
C LYS A 37 6.42 -5.21 17.19
N LEU A 38 6.70 -4.76 15.98
CA LEU A 38 7.44 -5.52 14.98
C LEU A 38 8.95 -5.39 15.23
N ASN A 39 9.66 -6.51 15.08
CA ASN A 39 11.13 -6.51 15.10
C ASN A 39 11.69 -6.06 13.74
N HIS A 40 13.00 -5.82 13.68
CA HIS A 40 13.67 -5.36 12.46
C HIS A 40 13.59 -6.37 11.30
N GLU A 41 13.65 -7.65 11.60
CA GLU A 41 13.60 -8.73 10.61
C GLU A 41 12.25 -8.73 9.85
N ILE A 42 11.14 -8.67 10.59
CA ILE A 42 9.80 -8.58 10.01
C ILE A 42 9.63 -7.31 9.17
N LEU A 43 10.09 -6.16 9.68
CA LEU A 43 10.01 -4.89 8.95
C LEU A 43 10.84 -4.92 7.66
N ASP A 44 12.04 -5.49 7.70
CA ASP A 44 12.91 -5.65 6.54
C ASP A 44 12.29 -6.58 5.49
N GLU A 45 11.69 -7.69 5.93
CA GLU A 45 10.99 -8.59 5.02
C GLU A 45 9.74 -7.96 4.40
N ILE A 46 8.95 -7.20 5.16
CA ILE A 46 7.81 -6.42 4.63
C ILE A 46 8.30 -5.41 3.58
N TYR A 47 9.40 -4.71 3.88
CA TYR A 47 9.99 -3.75 2.94
C TYR A 47 10.45 -4.44 1.64
N LYS A 48 11.14 -5.58 1.76
CA LYS A 48 11.56 -6.39 0.60
C LYS A 48 10.37 -6.89 -0.21
N ALA A 49 9.31 -7.36 0.46
CA ALA A 49 8.09 -7.77 -0.20
C ALA A 49 7.43 -6.60 -0.95
N PHE A 50 7.38 -5.41 -0.34
CA PHE A 50 6.86 -4.21 -0.98
C PHE A 50 7.64 -3.84 -2.25
N LEU A 51 8.96 -3.85 -2.19
CA LEU A 51 9.81 -3.57 -3.37
C LEU A 51 9.68 -4.65 -4.46
N SER A 52 9.46 -5.90 -4.07
CA SER A 52 9.36 -7.02 -5.03
C SER A 52 8.01 -7.10 -5.71
N PHE A 53 6.93 -6.75 -5.01
CA PHE A 53 5.57 -6.92 -5.49
C PHE A 53 4.85 -5.60 -5.77
N ASN A 54 5.43 -4.44 -5.46
CA ASN A 54 4.93 -3.07 -5.62
C ASN A 54 3.64 -2.76 -4.83
N VAL A 55 2.75 -3.72 -4.67
CA VAL A 55 1.57 -3.64 -3.82
C VAL A 55 1.57 -4.83 -2.88
N ILE A 56 1.46 -4.57 -1.60
CA ILE A 56 1.28 -5.60 -0.57
C ILE A 56 0.04 -5.29 0.26
N PHE A 57 -0.64 -6.32 0.71
CA PHE A 57 -1.79 -6.12 1.57
C PHE A 57 -1.83 -7.16 2.71
N PHE A 58 -2.51 -6.77 3.76
CA PHE A 58 -2.63 -7.53 4.99
C PHE A 58 -4.11 -7.63 5.34
N ARG A 59 -4.59 -8.83 5.62
CA ARG A 59 -5.96 -9.03 6.03
C ARG A 59 -6.10 -9.00 7.56
N GLU A 60 -7.31 -8.77 8.04
CA GLU A 60 -7.68 -8.89 9.47
C GLU A 60 -6.85 -8.00 10.41
N GLN A 61 -6.34 -6.88 9.90
CA GLN A 61 -5.60 -5.93 10.71
C GLN A 61 -6.57 -4.98 11.43
N LYS A 62 -6.21 -4.62 12.67
CA LYS A 62 -6.94 -3.61 13.43
C LYS A 62 -6.02 -2.43 13.70
N PHE A 63 -6.24 -1.34 12.99
CA PHE A 63 -5.52 -0.11 13.19
C PHE A 63 -6.37 0.95 13.89
N GLU A 64 -5.82 1.53 14.94
CA GLU A 64 -6.19 2.89 15.35
C GLU A 64 -5.32 3.90 14.58
N PRO A 65 -5.74 5.15 14.38
CA PRO A 65 -4.96 6.17 13.67
C PRO A 65 -3.52 6.32 14.18
N LYS A 66 -3.34 6.23 15.51
CA LYS A 66 -2.02 6.27 16.14
C LYS A 66 -1.12 5.10 15.72
N SER A 67 -1.67 3.90 15.62
CA SER A 67 -0.93 2.69 15.23
C SER A 67 -0.64 2.71 13.73
N GLN A 68 -1.58 3.19 12.91
CA GLN A 68 -1.40 3.37 11.48
C GLN A 68 -0.23 4.34 11.20
N LYS A 69 -0.23 5.50 11.85
CA LYS A 69 0.87 6.47 11.73
C LYS A 69 2.20 5.87 12.15
N LYS A 70 2.27 5.18 13.32
CA LYS A 70 3.50 4.53 13.81
C LYS A 70 4.04 3.49 12.84
N PHE A 71 3.18 2.73 12.18
CA PHE A 71 3.60 1.76 11.19
C PHE A 71 4.12 2.46 9.93
N ALA A 72 3.42 3.48 9.41
CA ALA A 72 3.88 4.28 8.28
C ALA A 72 5.26 4.91 8.52
N GLU A 73 5.53 5.40 9.73
CA GLU A 73 6.82 6.00 10.12
C GLU A 73 8.00 5.01 10.02
N LYS A 74 7.76 3.69 9.93
CA LYS A 74 8.82 2.70 9.70
C LYS A 74 9.35 2.72 8.27
N PHE A 75 8.58 3.25 7.33
CA PHE A 75 8.94 3.34 5.92
C PHE A 75 9.37 4.75 5.50
N GLY A 76 9.12 5.74 6.31
CA GLY A 76 9.50 7.12 6.06
C GLY A 76 8.64 8.12 6.80
N LYS A 77 8.90 9.40 6.61
CA LYS A 77 8.10 10.46 7.21
C LYS A 77 6.75 10.58 6.50
N PRO A 78 5.61 10.33 7.16
CA PRO A 78 4.31 10.57 6.56
C PRO A 78 4.14 12.05 6.17
N ILE A 79 3.51 12.29 5.05
CA ILE A 79 3.21 13.63 4.54
C ILE A 79 1.74 13.98 4.75
N ILE A 80 1.46 15.28 4.84
CA ILE A 80 0.08 15.77 4.85
C ILE A 80 -0.34 15.96 3.38
N TYR A 81 -1.46 15.34 3.01
CA TYR A 81 -2.01 15.50 1.67
C TYR A 81 -2.63 16.90 1.51
N PRO A 82 -2.20 17.69 0.51
CA PRO A 82 -2.52 19.12 0.47
C PRO A 82 -3.96 19.43 0.05
N PHE A 83 -4.66 18.50 -0.59
CA PHE A 83 -5.96 18.78 -1.21
C PHE A 83 -7.16 18.33 -0.39
N VAL A 84 -6.96 17.49 0.62
CA VAL A 84 -8.03 16.98 1.47
C VAL A 84 -7.60 17.05 2.93
N LYS A 85 -8.47 17.57 3.79
CA LYS A 85 -8.20 17.70 5.22
C LYS A 85 -8.08 16.33 5.86
N GLY A 86 -6.98 16.07 6.53
CA GLY A 86 -6.77 14.91 7.38
C GLY A 86 -7.52 14.97 8.70
N LEU A 87 -7.37 13.93 9.50
CA LEU A 87 -7.91 13.88 10.87
C LEU A 87 -7.29 14.98 11.73
N GLU A 88 -8.06 15.55 12.66
CA GLU A 88 -7.60 16.67 13.49
C GLU A 88 -6.33 16.35 14.29
N GLN A 89 -6.27 15.16 14.89
CA GLN A 89 -5.09 14.72 15.67
C GLN A 89 -4.02 14.01 14.84
N PHE A 90 -4.35 13.61 13.62
CA PHE A 90 -3.45 12.89 12.69
C PHE A 90 -3.63 13.44 11.27
N PRO A 91 -3.13 14.64 11.00
CA PRO A 91 -3.37 15.33 9.72
C PRO A 91 -2.77 14.58 8.51
N GLU A 92 -1.87 13.64 8.73
CA GLU A 92 -1.31 12.77 7.69
C GLU A 92 -2.28 11.66 7.25
N ILE A 93 -3.37 11.43 8.01
CA ILE A 93 -4.38 10.42 7.70
C ILE A 93 -5.61 11.12 7.14
N THR A 94 -5.86 10.89 5.86
CA THR A 94 -7.03 11.44 5.16
C THR A 94 -8.16 10.43 5.15
N PRO A 95 -9.31 10.73 5.77
CA PRO A 95 -10.48 9.86 5.68
C PRO A 95 -11.10 9.95 4.28
N ILE A 96 -11.33 8.81 3.66
CA ILE A 96 -12.03 8.69 2.38
C ILE A 96 -13.36 8.01 2.66
N LEU A 97 -14.46 8.74 2.49
CA LEU A 97 -15.80 8.25 2.70
C LEU A 97 -16.58 8.29 1.38
N LYS A 98 -17.17 7.18 1.01
CA LYS A 98 -18.13 7.07 -0.08
C LYS A 98 -19.52 6.80 0.50
N LYS A 99 -20.45 7.70 0.27
CA LYS A 99 -21.87 7.54 0.64
C LYS A 99 -22.64 6.95 -0.54
N GLU A 100 -23.74 6.27 -0.27
CA GLU A 100 -24.64 5.72 -1.30
C GLU A 100 -25.14 6.79 -2.29
N THR A 101 -25.29 8.03 -1.82
CA THR A 101 -25.76 9.17 -2.62
C THR A 101 -24.66 9.81 -3.48
N ASP A 102 -23.40 9.48 -3.27
CA ASP A 102 -22.28 10.09 -3.99
C ASP A 102 -22.19 9.53 -5.41
N LYS A 103 -22.27 10.43 -6.39
CA LYS A 103 -22.20 10.07 -7.81
C LYS A 103 -20.78 9.79 -8.30
N ASN A 104 -19.78 10.40 -7.68
CA ASN A 104 -18.38 10.29 -8.06
C ASN A 104 -17.60 9.51 -7.01
N ASN A 105 -16.63 8.70 -7.45
CA ASN A 105 -15.70 8.02 -6.56
C ASN A 105 -14.43 8.87 -6.42
N PHE A 106 -13.91 8.98 -5.18
CA PHE A 106 -12.58 9.50 -4.98
C PHE A 106 -11.57 8.51 -5.59
N GLY A 107 -10.72 9.00 -6.49
CA GLY A 107 -9.77 8.13 -7.20
C GLY A 107 -10.40 7.17 -8.21
N GLY A 108 -11.62 7.42 -8.70
CA GLY A 108 -12.34 6.54 -9.62
C GLY A 108 -11.82 6.52 -11.08
N ILE A 109 -10.67 7.09 -11.34
CA ILE A 109 -9.97 7.05 -12.64
C ILE A 109 -8.53 6.57 -12.41
N TRP A 110 -7.90 5.99 -13.44
CA TRP A 110 -6.49 5.63 -13.39
C TRP A 110 -5.62 6.86 -13.14
N HIS A 111 -4.79 6.81 -12.12
CA HIS A 111 -3.91 7.91 -11.71
C HIS A 111 -2.65 7.39 -11.02
N SER A 112 -1.68 8.26 -10.82
CA SER A 112 -0.53 8.04 -9.97
C SER A 112 -0.60 8.98 -8.76
N ASP A 113 -0.40 8.45 -7.57
CA ASP A 113 -0.44 9.25 -6.35
C ASP A 113 0.77 10.15 -6.23
N THR A 114 0.52 11.46 -6.08
CA THR A 114 1.50 12.51 -5.70
C THR A 114 2.87 12.47 -6.40
N THR A 115 3.01 11.78 -7.52
CA THR A 115 4.26 11.64 -8.29
C THR A 115 4.74 12.95 -8.91
N TYR A 116 3.88 13.98 -8.95
CA TYR A 116 4.20 15.34 -9.42
C TYR A 116 5.04 16.15 -8.43
N GLN A 117 5.24 15.67 -7.20
CA GLN A 117 6.04 16.37 -6.20
C GLN A 117 7.54 16.22 -6.49
N GLU A 118 8.33 17.23 -6.13
CA GLU A 118 9.79 17.18 -6.24
C GLU A 118 10.39 15.98 -5.45
N LYS A 119 9.77 15.67 -4.30
CA LYS A 119 10.11 14.51 -3.45
C LYS A 119 8.85 13.69 -3.22
N PRO A 120 8.51 12.80 -4.16
CA PRO A 120 7.32 11.95 -4.00
C PRO A 120 7.45 11.04 -2.76
N PRO A 121 6.36 10.76 -2.07
CA PRO A 121 6.37 9.75 -1.01
C PRO A 121 6.69 8.37 -1.60
N MET A 122 7.32 7.53 -0.80
CA MET A 122 7.70 6.17 -1.21
C MET A 122 6.48 5.29 -1.55
N GLY A 123 5.36 5.53 -0.91
CA GLY A 123 4.13 4.78 -1.13
C GLY A 123 2.94 5.37 -0.38
N THR A 124 1.79 4.81 -0.64
CA THR A 124 0.51 5.15 0.00
C THR A 124 0.04 3.96 0.83
N MET A 125 -0.46 4.20 2.02
CA MET A 125 -1.04 3.17 2.88
C MET A 125 -2.54 3.43 3.05
N LEU A 126 -3.35 2.48 2.63
CA LEU A 126 -4.80 2.49 2.80
C LEU A 126 -5.20 1.52 3.92
N TYR A 127 -6.14 1.92 4.75
CA TYR A 127 -6.78 1.07 5.74
C TYR A 127 -8.30 1.09 5.53
N ALA A 128 -8.85 -0.05 5.14
CA ALA A 128 -10.28 -0.22 4.95
C ALA A 128 -10.98 -0.40 6.30
N ILE A 129 -11.86 0.54 6.66
CA ILE A 129 -12.66 0.50 7.89
C ILE A 129 -13.99 -0.19 7.60
N GLU A 130 -14.63 0.20 6.51
CA GLU A 130 -15.90 -0.35 6.04
C GLU A 130 -15.83 -0.49 4.52
N VAL A 131 -16.19 -1.64 4.03
CA VAL A 131 -16.25 -1.94 2.59
C VAL A 131 -17.56 -2.63 2.26
N PRO A 132 -18.14 -2.40 1.08
CA PRO A 132 -19.34 -3.12 0.67
C PRO A 132 -19.06 -4.60 0.48
N GLU A 133 -20.10 -5.42 0.54
CA GLU A 133 -19.99 -6.86 0.28
C GLU A 133 -19.54 -7.16 -1.16
N PHE A 134 -19.96 -6.32 -2.11
CA PHE A 134 -19.61 -6.42 -3.53
C PHE A 134 -19.23 -5.05 -4.09
N GLY A 135 -18.22 -5.03 -4.96
CA GLY A 135 -17.73 -3.81 -5.61
C GLY A 135 -16.85 -2.96 -4.71
N GLY A 136 -16.47 -1.79 -5.21
CA GLY A 136 -15.55 -0.89 -4.52
C GLY A 136 -14.10 -1.36 -4.56
N ASP A 137 -13.76 -2.20 -5.54
CA ASP A 137 -12.42 -2.75 -5.71
C ASP A 137 -11.39 -1.65 -5.99
N THR A 138 -10.18 -1.85 -5.48
CA THR A 138 -9.03 -1.01 -5.81
C THR A 138 -8.13 -1.79 -6.77
N GLU A 139 -7.99 -1.27 -7.97
CA GLU A 139 -7.18 -1.87 -9.03
C GLU A 139 -5.82 -1.19 -9.13
N PHE A 140 -4.80 -1.98 -9.48
CA PHE A 140 -3.43 -1.49 -9.63
C PHE A 140 -2.84 -1.94 -10.97
N SER A 141 -2.03 -1.07 -11.58
CA SER A 141 -1.29 -1.35 -12.81
C SER A 141 0.22 -1.25 -12.55
N ASN A 142 0.98 -2.24 -13.04
CA ASN A 142 2.43 -2.25 -12.92
C ASN A 142 3.06 -1.34 -13.99
N GLN A 143 3.52 -0.17 -13.58
CA GLN A 143 4.11 0.82 -14.46
C GLN A 143 5.52 0.42 -14.96
N TYR A 144 6.23 -0.45 -14.25
CA TYR A 144 7.50 -1.02 -14.77
C TYR A 144 7.24 -1.88 -16.00
N LEU A 145 6.25 -2.77 -15.94
CA LEU A 145 5.87 -3.60 -17.09
C LEU A 145 5.30 -2.76 -18.25
N ALA A 146 4.53 -1.72 -17.92
CA ALA A 146 4.02 -0.79 -18.93
C ALA A 146 5.17 -0.07 -19.66
N TYR A 147 6.18 0.41 -18.92
CA TYR A 147 7.36 1.05 -19.49
C TYR A 147 8.20 0.07 -20.32
N GLU A 148 8.43 -1.14 -19.84
CA GLU A 148 9.20 -2.18 -20.55
C GLU A 148 8.50 -2.67 -21.83
N ALA A 149 7.18 -2.49 -21.94
CA ALA A 149 6.41 -2.81 -23.15
C ALA A 149 6.52 -1.73 -24.24
N LEU A 150 7.10 -0.57 -23.95
CA LEU A 150 7.40 0.44 -24.95
C LEU A 150 8.58 -0.03 -25.79
N SER A 151 8.39 -0.10 -27.09
CA SER A 151 9.42 -0.52 -28.06
C SER A 151 10.45 0.57 -28.34
#